data_f797abaaf465c06fc5c6c6aca44c0048
#
_entry.id   f797abaaf465c06fc5c6c6aca44c0048
#
_cell.length_a   1.000
_cell.length_b   1.000
_cell.length_c   1.000
_cell.angle_alpha   90.00
_cell.angle_beta   90.00
_cell.angle_gamma   90.00
#
_symmetry.space_group_name_H-M   'P 1'
#
loop_
_entity.id
_entity.type
_entity.pdbx_description
1 polymer ?
#
loop_
_entity_poly.entity_id
_entity_poly.type
_entity_poly.pdbx_seq_one_letter_code
_entity_poly.pdbx_strand_id
1 'polypeptide(L)'
;MATLSSDLRIDIDRLSDRLAALAEIGAIEGTEGCARLALTDEDKAGRDLVVSWMRDLDLTITVDSIGNVVGVMDGEHDGQPVMTGSHIDTVRTGGRYDGNLGVLAGLEVIETLRAAGITPQRGLA
;
A
#
# COMPACT_ATOMS: atom_id res chain seq x y z
N MET A 1 -0.07 -2.29 -27.40
CA MET A 1 -0.86 -1.93 -26.20
C MET A 1 -1.47 -3.21 -25.62
N ALA A 2 -1.08 -3.57 -24.42
CA ALA A 2 -1.68 -4.73 -23.76
C ALA A 2 -3.14 -4.39 -23.41
N THR A 3 -4.08 -5.17 -23.95
CA THR A 3 -5.49 -5.05 -23.59
C THR A 3 -5.66 -5.65 -22.20
N LEU A 4 -6.25 -4.90 -21.25
CA LEU A 4 -6.63 -5.47 -19.97
C LEU A 4 -7.56 -6.66 -20.20
N SER A 5 -7.16 -7.83 -19.72
CA SER A 5 -8.06 -8.99 -19.75
C SER A 5 -9.26 -8.71 -18.86
N SER A 6 -10.47 -9.03 -19.33
CA SER A 6 -11.67 -8.97 -18.51
C SER A 6 -11.59 -9.92 -17.29
N ASP A 7 -10.61 -10.82 -17.30
CA ASP A 7 -10.41 -11.83 -16.25
C ASP A 7 -9.34 -11.44 -15.23
N LEU A 8 -8.73 -10.25 -15.39
CA LEU A 8 -7.76 -9.75 -14.40
C LEU A 8 -8.44 -9.54 -13.05
N ARG A 9 -7.89 -10.16 -12.02
CA ARG A 9 -8.40 -10.10 -10.65
C ARG A 9 -7.25 -9.86 -9.68
N ILE A 10 -7.53 -9.14 -8.62
CA ILE A 10 -6.61 -9.02 -7.49
C ILE A 10 -6.51 -10.36 -6.76
N ASP A 11 -5.43 -10.54 -6.03
CA ASP A 11 -5.25 -11.67 -5.12
C ASP A 11 -5.76 -11.26 -3.72
N ILE A 12 -6.96 -11.73 -3.38
CA ILE A 12 -7.60 -11.37 -2.11
C ILE A 12 -6.86 -11.95 -0.90
N ASP A 13 -6.22 -13.10 -1.05
CA ASP A 13 -5.47 -13.71 0.04
C ASP A 13 -4.21 -12.90 0.32
N ARG A 14 -3.48 -12.49 -0.71
CA ARG A 14 -2.32 -11.61 -0.57
C ARG A 14 -2.66 -10.25 0.07
N LEU A 15 -3.77 -9.63 -0.34
CA LEU A 15 -4.25 -8.40 0.28
C LEU A 15 -4.58 -8.61 1.75
N SER A 16 -5.29 -9.70 2.07
CA SER A 16 -5.68 -10.04 3.44
C SER A 16 -4.47 -10.33 4.33
N ASP A 17 -3.47 -11.03 3.82
CA ASP A 17 -2.23 -11.32 4.53
C ASP A 17 -1.45 -10.03 4.87
N ARG A 18 -1.38 -9.08 3.94
CA ARG A 18 -0.76 -7.77 4.19
C ARG A 18 -1.52 -6.96 5.22
N LEU A 19 -2.85 -6.93 5.14
CA LEU A 19 -3.69 -6.28 6.15
C LEU A 19 -3.46 -6.89 7.54
N ALA A 20 -3.41 -8.21 7.63
CA ALA A 20 -3.14 -8.91 8.88
C ALA A 20 -1.73 -8.60 9.41
N ALA A 21 -0.70 -8.66 8.55
CA ALA A 21 0.67 -8.36 8.94
C ALA A 21 0.84 -6.92 9.45
N LEU A 22 0.23 -5.95 8.79
CA LEU A 22 0.26 -4.56 9.23
C LEU A 22 -0.51 -4.36 10.55
N ALA A 23 -1.60 -5.10 10.76
CA ALA A 23 -2.40 -5.03 11.98
C ALA A 23 -1.65 -5.53 13.24
N GLU A 24 -0.64 -6.40 13.08
CA GLU A 24 0.19 -6.85 14.19
C GLU A 24 1.05 -5.72 14.78
N ILE A 25 1.39 -4.71 13.98
CA ILE A 25 2.14 -3.54 14.45
C ILE A 25 1.19 -2.56 15.12
N GLY A 26 1.25 -2.50 16.46
CA GLY A 26 0.33 -1.73 17.28
C GLY A 26 -0.95 -2.49 17.66
N ALA A 27 -0.95 -3.82 17.54
CA ALA A 27 -2.10 -4.64 17.95
C ALA A 27 -2.45 -4.40 19.43
N ILE A 28 -3.74 -4.25 19.71
CA ILE A 28 -4.25 -4.11 21.07
C ILE A 28 -4.57 -5.50 21.61
N GLU A 29 -3.83 -5.92 22.64
CA GLU A 29 -3.96 -7.26 23.22
C GLU A 29 -5.41 -7.58 23.61
N GLY A 30 -5.85 -8.79 23.24
CA GLY A 30 -7.20 -9.29 23.55
C GLY A 30 -8.31 -8.68 22.69
N THR A 31 -7.98 -7.94 21.63
CA THR A 31 -8.94 -7.33 20.71
C THR A 31 -8.53 -7.52 19.25
N GLU A 32 -9.43 -7.13 18.35
CA GLU A 32 -9.14 -7.01 16.90
C GLU A 32 -8.64 -5.60 16.53
N GLY A 33 -8.42 -4.74 17.51
CA GLY A 33 -8.06 -3.34 17.33
C GLY A 33 -6.57 -3.10 17.12
N CYS A 34 -6.27 -1.88 16.71
CA CYS A 34 -4.92 -1.42 16.47
C CYS A 34 -4.73 0.00 17.02
N ALA A 35 -3.61 0.21 17.72
CA ALA A 35 -3.16 1.52 18.22
C ALA A 35 -1.80 1.83 17.59
N ARG A 36 -1.80 2.44 16.42
CA ARG A 36 -0.62 2.88 15.68
C ARG A 36 -0.75 4.36 15.38
N LEU A 37 -0.61 5.17 16.40
CA LEU A 37 -0.75 6.62 16.30
C LEU A 37 0.39 7.22 15.49
N ALA A 38 0.09 8.23 14.68
CA ALA A 38 1.09 8.96 13.91
C ALA A 38 2.26 9.44 14.80
N LEU A 39 3.46 9.38 14.26
CA LEU A 39 4.71 9.81 14.90
C LEU A 39 5.15 8.96 16.10
N THR A 40 4.58 7.77 16.29
CA THR A 40 5.05 6.80 17.26
C THR A 40 6.04 5.80 16.64
N ASP A 41 6.69 4.99 17.47
CA ASP A 41 7.57 3.91 17.00
C ASP A 41 6.78 2.84 16.23
N GLU A 42 5.55 2.59 16.61
CA GLU A 42 4.63 1.69 15.89
C GLU A 42 4.30 2.23 14.48
N ASP A 43 4.03 3.53 14.37
CA ASP A 43 3.80 4.17 13.07
C ASP A 43 5.04 4.05 12.19
N LYS A 44 6.22 4.31 12.73
CA LYS A 44 7.48 4.13 12.00
C LYS A 44 7.66 2.68 11.53
N ALA A 45 7.44 1.70 12.40
CA ALA A 45 7.55 0.29 12.05
C ALA A 45 6.54 -0.12 10.97
N GLY A 46 5.30 0.36 11.04
CA GLY A 46 4.28 0.15 10.01
C GLY A 46 4.68 0.75 8.67
N ARG A 47 5.22 1.98 8.66
CA ARG A 47 5.73 2.62 7.45
C ARG A 47 6.91 1.85 6.86
N ASP A 48 7.85 1.42 7.69
CA ASP A 48 9.00 0.62 7.23
C ASP A 48 8.54 -0.69 6.57
N LEU A 49 7.52 -1.35 7.12
CA LEU A 49 6.93 -2.55 6.54
C LEU A 49 6.29 -2.27 5.17
N VAL A 50 5.44 -1.25 5.07
CA VAL A 50 4.80 -0.88 3.79
C VAL A 50 5.85 -0.49 2.74
N VAL A 51 6.86 0.28 3.13
CA VAL A 51 7.98 0.65 2.23
C VAL A 51 8.75 -0.58 1.77
N SER A 52 8.92 -1.59 2.62
CA SER A 52 9.56 -2.85 2.21
C SER A 52 8.79 -3.54 1.09
N TRP A 53 7.45 -3.60 1.19
CA TRP A 53 6.62 -4.15 0.12
C TRP A 53 6.66 -3.32 -1.17
N MET A 54 6.73 -1.98 -1.05
CA MET A 54 6.92 -1.11 -2.22
C MET A 54 8.25 -1.41 -2.93
N ARG A 55 9.33 -1.64 -2.16
CA ARG A 55 10.64 -2.02 -2.72
C ARG A 55 10.62 -3.37 -3.40
N ASP A 56 9.94 -4.35 -2.82
CA ASP A 56 9.79 -5.69 -3.41
C ASP A 56 9.08 -5.63 -4.77
N LEU A 57 8.28 -4.59 -5.00
CA LEU A 57 7.61 -4.32 -6.28
C LEU A 57 8.39 -3.36 -7.18
N ASP A 58 9.65 -3.06 -6.87
CA ASP A 58 10.50 -2.14 -7.64
C ASP A 58 9.85 -0.76 -7.87
N LEU A 59 9.12 -0.23 -6.89
CA LEU A 59 8.56 1.11 -6.97
C LEU A 59 9.64 2.16 -6.70
N THR A 60 9.58 3.27 -7.40
CA THR A 60 10.36 4.47 -7.06
C THR A 60 9.71 5.16 -5.87
N ILE A 61 10.43 5.21 -4.74
CA ILE A 61 9.92 5.69 -3.47
C ILE A 61 10.46 7.10 -3.20
N THR A 62 9.55 8.01 -2.87
CA THR A 62 9.88 9.35 -2.40
C THR A 62 9.19 9.62 -1.06
N VAL A 63 9.85 10.42 -0.22
CA VAL A 63 9.29 10.90 1.04
C VAL A 63 9.42 12.42 1.02
N ASP A 64 8.30 13.12 1.19
CA ASP A 64 8.31 14.57 1.20
C ASP A 64 8.73 15.17 2.56
N SER A 65 8.77 16.49 2.64
CA SER A 65 9.25 17.23 3.82
C SER A 65 8.38 17.06 5.06
N ILE A 66 7.14 16.59 4.92
CA ILE A 66 6.23 16.32 6.04
C ILE A 66 6.02 14.83 6.28
N GLY A 67 6.71 13.97 5.52
CA GLY A 67 6.73 12.53 5.74
C GLY A 67 5.72 11.73 4.94
N ASN A 68 5.03 12.30 3.94
CA ASN A 68 4.24 11.50 3.02
C ASN A 68 5.15 10.59 2.20
N VAL A 69 4.78 9.32 2.12
CA VAL A 69 5.50 8.31 1.34
C VAL A 69 4.72 8.03 0.06
N VAL A 70 5.41 8.10 -1.08
CA VAL A 70 4.83 7.81 -2.39
C VAL A 70 5.69 6.79 -3.10
N GLY A 71 5.10 5.67 -3.50
CA GLY A 71 5.72 4.65 -4.35
C GLY A 71 5.13 4.72 -5.76
N VAL A 72 5.98 4.81 -6.77
CA VAL A 72 5.56 4.97 -8.18
C VAL A 72 5.98 3.77 -9.01
N MET A 73 5.03 3.20 -9.73
CA MET A 73 5.24 2.32 -10.86
C MET A 73 5.20 3.16 -12.14
N ASP A 74 6.27 3.13 -12.91
CA ASP A 74 6.32 3.86 -14.18
C ASP A 74 5.31 3.31 -15.20
N GLY A 75 4.78 4.19 -16.03
CA GLY A 75 3.94 3.86 -17.17
C GLY A 75 4.72 3.86 -18.48
N GLU A 76 4.03 3.59 -19.59
CA GLU A 76 4.60 3.65 -20.94
C GLU A 76 4.93 5.09 -21.38
N HIS A 77 4.23 6.07 -20.82
CA HIS A 77 4.39 7.49 -21.12
C HIS A 77 4.79 8.27 -19.88
N ASP A 78 5.65 9.27 -20.10
CA ASP A 78 5.99 10.26 -19.09
C ASP A 78 4.77 11.09 -18.68
N GLY A 79 4.81 11.62 -17.48
CA GLY A 79 3.79 12.52 -16.95
C GLY A 79 3.37 12.18 -15.53
N GLN A 80 2.38 12.89 -15.04
CA GLN A 80 1.88 12.66 -13.68
C GLN A 80 1.20 11.30 -13.57
N PRO A 81 1.52 10.51 -12.54
CA PRO A 81 0.88 9.23 -12.32
C PRO A 81 -0.60 9.39 -11.93
N VAL A 82 -1.37 8.35 -12.12
CA VAL A 82 -2.66 8.19 -11.45
C VAL A 82 -2.38 7.74 -10.02
N MET A 83 -2.92 8.43 -9.04
CA MET A 83 -2.63 8.19 -7.64
C MET A 83 -3.81 7.58 -6.91
N THR A 84 -3.52 6.64 -6.03
CA THR A 84 -4.41 6.11 -5.01
C THR A 84 -3.66 6.05 -3.69
N GLY A 85 -4.37 6.06 -2.59
CA GLY A 85 -3.70 5.99 -1.30
C GLY A 85 -4.64 6.35 -0.16
N SER A 86 -4.08 6.36 1.03
CA SER A 86 -4.72 6.73 2.27
C SER A 86 -3.65 6.95 3.34
N HIS A 87 -3.90 6.53 4.57
CA HIS A 87 -2.99 6.60 5.71
C HIS A 87 -2.86 5.23 6.37
N ILE A 88 -1.81 5.03 7.17
CA ILE A 88 -1.61 3.80 7.94
C ILE A 88 -1.62 4.03 9.45
N ASP A 89 -1.58 5.28 9.90
CA ASP A 89 -1.79 5.58 11.32
C ASP A 89 -3.24 5.31 11.73
N THR A 90 -3.44 5.10 13.01
CA THR A 90 -4.75 4.84 13.59
C THR A 90 -5.03 5.83 14.72
N VAL A 91 -6.29 5.93 15.11
CA VAL A 91 -6.64 6.49 16.40
C VAL A 91 -6.24 5.53 17.54
N ARG A 92 -6.34 5.98 18.79
CA ARG A 92 -5.87 5.22 19.97
C ARG A 92 -6.50 3.83 20.11
N THR A 93 -7.75 3.68 19.69
CA THR A 93 -8.49 2.41 19.67
C THR A 93 -9.08 2.21 18.27
N GLY A 94 -8.19 2.14 17.28
CA GLY A 94 -8.56 2.06 15.89
C GLY A 94 -8.86 0.64 15.43
N GLY A 95 -9.38 0.55 14.21
CA GLY A 95 -9.54 -0.71 13.48
C GLY A 95 -8.34 -1.00 12.58
N ARG A 96 -8.30 -2.22 12.07
CA ARG A 96 -7.20 -2.67 11.19
C ARG A 96 -7.38 -2.30 9.72
N TYR A 97 -8.55 -1.81 9.32
CA TYR A 97 -8.88 -1.53 7.92
C TYR A 97 -8.91 -0.04 7.58
N ASP A 98 -9.28 0.81 8.53
CA ASP A 98 -9.35 2.25 8.31
C ASP A 98 -8.00 2.81 7.86
N GLY A 99 -7.98 3.45 6.70
CA GLY A 99 -6.76 3.91 6.03
C GLY A 99 -5.91 2.79 5.40
N ASN A 100 -5.63 1.75 6.17
CA ASN A 100 -4.77 0.63 5.74
C ASN A 100 -5.29 -0.06 4.48
N LEU A 101 -6.61 -0.28 4.39
CA LEU A 101 -7.21 -0.90 3.22
C LEU A 101 -6.94 -0.07 1.95
N GLY A 102 -7.09 1.25 2.02
CA GLY A 102 -6.85 2.13 0.87
C GLY A 102 -5.41 2.08 0.38
N VAL A 103 -4.44 2.07 1.29
CA VAL A 103 -3.00 1.96 0.95
C VAL A 103 -2.69 0.59 0.35
N LEU A 104 -3.10 -0.48 1.02
CA LEU A 104 -2.73 -1.85 0.60
C LEU A 104 -3.51 -2.31 -0.63
N ALA A 105 -4.73 -1.81 -0.85
CA ALA A 105 -5.47 -2.04 -2.09
C ALA A 105 -4.76 -1.44 -3.31
N GLY A 106 -4.19 -0.24 -3.18
CA GLY A 106 -3.37 0.36 -4.25
C GLY A 106 -2.13 -0.48 -4.56
N LEU A 107 -1.44 -0.94 -3.52
CA LEU A 107 -0.28 -1.83 -3.68
C LEU A 107 -0.66 -3.15 -4.35
N GLU A 108 -1.80 -3.71 -3.98
CA GLU A 108 -2.33 -4.95 -4.56
C GLU A 108 -2.65 -4.79 -6.06
N VAL A 109 -3.22 -3.65 -6.46
CA VAL A 109 -3.46 -3.35 -7.89
C VAL A 109 -2.14 -3.32 -8.67
N ILE A 110 -1.12 -2.64 -8.15
CA ILE A 110 0.20 -2.57 -8.78
C ILE A 110 0.81 -3.98 -8.93
N GLU A 111 0.77 -4.78 -7.88
CA GLU A 111 1.31 -6.14 -7.93
C GLU A 111 0.56 -7.03 -8.91
N THR A 112 -0.75 -6.92 -8.97
CA THR A 112 -1.59 -7.65 -9.92
C THR A 112 -1.21 -7.31 -11.37
N LEU A 113 -0.99 -6.03 -11.68
CA LEU A 113 -0.55 -5.60 -13.01
C LEU A 113 0.85 -6.12 -13.34
N ARG A 114 1.80 -6.03 -12.40
CA ARG A 114 3.15 -6.56 -12.60
C ARG A 114 3.15 -8.06 -12.80
N ALA A 115 2.40 -8.81 -12.02
CA ALA A 115 2.29 -10.25 -12.17
C ALA A 115 1.70 -10.67 -13.52
N ALA A 116 0.82 -9.84 -14.08
CA ALA A 116 0.24 -10.02 -15.41
C ALA A 116 1.13 -9.50 -16.54
N GLY A 117 2.29 -8.91 -16.24
CA GLY A 117 3.17 -8.31 -17.24
C GLY A 117 2.60 -7.07 -17.92
N ILE A 118 1.69 -6.36 -17.24
CA ILE A 118 1.00 -5.19 -17.79
C ILE A 118 1.70 -3.91 -17.29
N THR A 119 2.14 -3.09 -18.24
CA THR A 119 2.59 -1.71 -17.97
C THR A 119 1.45 -0.76 -18.34
N PRO A 120 0.97 0.07 -17.41
CA PRO A 120 -0.09 1.02 -17.71
C PRO A 120 0.44 2.15 -18.61
N GLN A 121 -0.45 2.83 -19.34
CA GLN A 121 -0.04 3.98 -20.17
C GLN A 121 0.51 5.13 -19.32
N ARG A 122 -0.14 5.44 -18.21
CA ARG A 122 0.34 6.39 -17.20
C ARG A 122 0.85 5.64 -15.98
N GLY A 123 1.87 6.17 -15.34
CA GLY A 123 2.35 5.61 -14.08
C GLY A 123 1.23 5.52 -13.02
N LEU A 124 1.41 4.63 -12.07
CA LEU A 124 0.55 4.48 -10.89
C LEU A 124 1.34 4.81 -9.63
N ALA A 125 0.72 5.50 -8.69
CA ALA A 125 1.34 5.84 -7.41
C ALA A 125 0.43 5.51 -6.24
#